data_058fed33adba53314a827b7377d420b3
#
_entry.id   058fed33adba53314a827b7377d420b3
#
_cell.length_a   1.000
_cell.length_b   1.000
_cell.length_c   1.000
_cell.angle_alpha   90.00
_cell.angle_beta   90.00
_cell.angle_gamma   90.00
#
_symmetry.space_group_name_H-M   'P 1'
#
loop_
_entity.id
_entity.type
_entity.pdbx_description
1 polymer ?
#
loop_
_entity_poly.entity_id
_entity_poly.type
_entity_poly.pdbx_seq_one_letter_code
_entity_poly.pdbx_strand_id
1 'polypeptide(L)'
;LDNPMLEINGQSPETVYESLPVLPSEDDKKWNHQMEESKDLKEYLRSQLNIGNNDETYESLQKYLIECLDDSGYFTLSTKEVAGYFHTSEETVTNCLDELKLLEPVGVFSSDLKECLLRQLEALGSEDPLLKQMIKEHLEDVAHGNIGHISRSLKIPTSQVRKYLLMIGTLNPRPSTGFGIKKTEYIVPDIIIKKEEDWEIQRSEERRV
;
A
#
# COMPACT_ATOMS: atom_id res chain seq x y z
N LEU A 1 3.39 -50.57 26.26
CA LEU A 1 3.76 -49.14 26.29
C LEU A 1 2.82 -48.40 25.40
N ASP A 2 1.62 -48.10 25.95
CA ASP A 2 0.55 -47.38 25.26
C ASP A 2 0.90 -45.91 25.20
N ASN A 3 0.88 -45.32 23.99
CA ASN A 3 1.11 -43.93 23.77
C ASN A 3 -0.25 -43.21 23.84
N PRO A 4 -0.53 -42.42 24.88
CA PRO A 4 -1.85 -41.78 25.09
C PRO A 4 -2.19 -40.62 24.14
N MET A 5 -1.39 -40.39 23.11
CA MET A 5 -1.61 -39.31 22.13
C MET A 5 -2.34 -39.76 20.87
N LEU A 6 -2.83 -41.01 20.78
CA LEU A 6 -3.53 -41.51 19.59
C LEU A 6 -5.07 -41.57 19.75
N GLU A 7 -5.62 -41.07 20.85
CA GLU A 7 -7.07 -40.93 21.05
C GLU A 7 -7.52 -39.48 20.94
N ILE A 8 -7.19 -38.81 19.85
CA ILE A 8 -7.84 -37.52 19.51
C ILE A 8 -8.66 -37.71 18.24
N ASN A 9 -9.97 -37.81 18.50
CA ASN A 9 -11.09 -37.59 17.59
C ASN A 9 -11.09 -38.39 16.28
N GLY A 10 -12.01 -39.34 16.24
CA GLY A 10 -12.54 -39.99 15.04
C GLY A 10 -13.20 -39.02 14.06
N GLN A 11 -12.43 -38.06 13.56
CA GLN A 11 -12.75 -37.33 12.33
C GLN A 11 -11.88 -37.93 11.23
N SER A 12 -12.53 -38.65 10.34
CA SER A 12 -11.92 -39.21 9.14
C SER A 12 -11.25 -38.10 8.33
N PRO A 13 -10.12 -38.35 7.67
CA PRO A 13 -9.42 -37.37 6.84
C PRO A 13 -10.24 -36.88 5.61
N GLU A 14 -11.46 -37.35 5.43
CA GLU A 14 -12.33 -37.00 4.30
C GLU A 14 -12.90 -35.57 4.37
N THR A 15 -12.96 -34.95 5.56
CA THR A 15 -13.53 -33.59 5.70
C THR A 15 -12.56 -32.44 5.41
N VAL A 16 -11.27 -32.73 5.23
CA VAL A 16 -10.26 -31.66 4.99
C VAL A 16 -10.13 -31.31 3.51
N TYR A 17 -10.69 -32.07 2.60
CA TYR A 17 -10.57 -31.87 1.15
C TYR A 17 -11.79 -31.27 0.47
N GLU A 18 -12.89 -31.02 1.24
CA GLU A 18 -14.11 -30.40 0.69
C GLU A 18 -13.99 -28.88 0.41
N SER A 19 -12.87 -28.25 0.75
CA SER A 19 -12.66 -26.82 0.50
C SER A 19 -11.54 -26.54 -0.50
N LEU A 20 -11.29 -27.43 -1.45
CA LEU A 20 -10.47 -27.06 -2.60
C LEU A 20 -11.25 -26.04 -3.45
N PRO A 21 -10.62 -24.93 -3.85
CA PRO A 21 -11.31 -23.92 -4.64
C PRO A 21 -11.83 -24.57 -5.94
N VAL A 22 -13.13 -24.52 -6.11
CA VAL A 22 -13.79 -24.87 -7.36
C VAL A 22 -13.14 -24.05 -8.44
N LEU A 23 -12.66 -24.70 -9.51
CA LEU A 23 -12.15 -24.00 -10.68
C LEU A 23 -13.20 -23.01 -11.16
N PRO A 24 -12.87 -21.74 -11.37
CA PRO A 24 -13.84 -20.73 -11.76
C PRO A 24 -14.52 -21.14 -13.07
N SER A 25 -15.85 -21.13 -13.06
CA SER A 25 -16.67 -21.38 -14.24
C SER A 25 -16.43 -20.27 -15.30
N GLU A 26 -16.87 -20.49 -16.55
CA GLU A 26 -16.74 -19.46 -17.59
C GLU A 26 -17.48 -18.16 -17.23
N ASP A 27 -18.48 -18.21 -16.37
CA ASP A 27 -19.17 -17.04 -15.83
C ASP A 27 -18.30 -16.30 -14.79
N ASP A 28 -17.47 -17.00 -14.04
CA ASP A 28 -16.49 -16.38 -13.11
C ASP A 28 -15.36 -15.68 -13.88
N LYS A 29 -15.05 -16.11 -15.08
CA LYS A 29 -14.11 -15.40 -15.99
C LYS A 29 -14.66 -14.06 -16.45
N LYS A 30 -15.97 -13.89 -16.58
CA LYS A 30 -16.61 -12.60 -16.89
C LYS A 30 -16.57 -11.65 -15.66
N TRP A 31 -16.66 -12.17 -14.45
CA TRP A 31 -16.52 -11.38 -13.23
C TRP A 31 -15.09 -10.83 -13.05
N ASN A 32 -14.09 -11.63 -13.41
CA ASN A 32 -12.69 -11.19 -13.36
C ASN A 32 -12.35 -10.13 -14.44
N HIS A 33 -13.15 -10.01 -15.51
CA HIS A 33 -12.99 -8.94 -16.50
C HIS A 33 -13.63 -7.61 -16.10
N GLN A 34 -14.46 -7.61 -15.06
CA GLN A 34 -14.99 -6.41 -14.39
C GLN A 34 -14.18 -5.98 -13.17
N MET A 35 -13.10 -6.68 -12.83
CA MET A 35 -12.10 -6.12 -11.96
C MET A 35 -11.49 -4.92 -12.70
N GLU A 36 -11.90 -3.74 -12.25
CA GLU A 36 -11.41 -2.44 -12.64
C GLU A 36 -9.93 -2.54 -12.96
N GLU A 37 -9.55 -2.10 -14.16
CA GLU A 37 -8.16 -1.87 -14.50
C GLU A 37 -7.55 -1.14 -13.31
N SER A 38 -6.71 -1.82 -12.56
CA SER A 38 -6.06 -1.24 -11.41
C SER A 38 -5.24 -0.07 -11.93
N LYS A 39 -5.78 1.14 -11.80
CA LYS A 39 -5.10 2.34 -12.24
C LYS A 39 -3.76 2.38 -11.54
N ASP A 40 -2.70 2.47 -12.30
CA ASP A 40 -1.38 2.71 -11.74
C ASP A 40 -1.41 4.07 -11.01
N LEU A 41 -0.83 4.14 -9.81
CA LEU A 41 -0.75 5.39 -9.06
C LEU A 41 -0.21 6.53 -9.93
N LYS A 42 0.83 6.24 -10.73
CA LYS A 42 1.45 7.23 -11.61
C LYS A 42 0.50 7.73 -12.69
N GLU A 43 -0.30 6.84 -13.27
CA GLU A 43 -1.32 7.21 -14.25
C GLU A 43 -2.44 8.05 -13.61
N TYR A 44 -2.87 7.67 -12.41
CA TYR A 44 -3.86 8.44 -11.65
C TYR A 44 -3.36 9.85 -11.33
N LEU A 45 -2.12 9.98 -10.86
CA LEU A 45 -1.51 11.30 -10.60
C LEU A 45 -1.39 12.14 -11.88
N ARG A 46 -1.02 11.53 -13.01
CA ARG A 46 -0.97 12.25 -14.30
C ARG A 46 -2.34 12.75 -14.73
N SER A 47 -3.40 12.00 -14.45
CA SER A 47 -4.76 12.43 -14.78
C SER A 47 -5.25 13.64 -13.99
N GLN A 48 -4.64 13.90 -12.82
CA GLN A 48 -4.94 15.07 -11.99
C GLN A 48 -4.18 16.33 -12.40
N LEU A 49 -3.11 16.19 -13.21
CA LEU A 49 -2.36 17.35 -13.69
C LEU A 49 -3.25 18.20 -14.59
N ASN A 50 -3.33 19.49 -14.28
CA ASN A 50 -3.99 20.47 -15.15
C ASN A 50 -3.09 20.76 -16.35
N ILE A 51 -3.31 20.05 -17.45
CA ILE A 51 -2.58 20.23 -18.71
C ILE A 51 -3.16 21.47 -19.39
N GLY A 52 -2.39 22.54 -19.50
CA GLY A 52 -2.78 23.64 -20.37
C GLY A 52 -2.35 25.07 -20.05
N ASN A 53 -1.73 25.31 -18.90
CA ASN A 53 -1.31 26.68 -18.53
C ASN A 53 0.18 26.81 -18.15
N ASN A 54 0.95 25.74 -18.23
CA ASN A 54 2.35 25.75 -17.82
C ASN A 54 3.29 25.64 -19.03
N ASP A 55 4.50 26.13 -18.87
CA ASP A 55 5.57 25.94 -19.85
C ASP A 55 5.85 24.44 -20.08
N GLU A 56 6.15 24.04 -21.31
CA GLU A 56 6.43 22.64 -21.70
C GLU A 56 7.54 22.02 -20.82
N THR A 57 8.51 22.81 -20.40
CA THR A 57 9.56 22.42 -19.47
C THR A 57 9.00 22.06 -18.08
N TYR A 58 8.02 22.83 -17.59
CA TYR A 58 7.38 22.59 -16.31
C TYR A 58 6.52 21.34 -16.32
N GLU A 59 5.77 21.10 -17.38
CA GLU A 59 5.02 19.84 -17.55
C GLU A 59 5.95 18.63 -17.62
N SER A 60 7.07 18.76 -18.31
CA SER A 60 8.08 17.69 -18.37
C SER A 60 8.68 17.40 -17.00
N LEU A 61 8.89 18.43 -16.18
CA LEU A 61 9.37 18.30 -14.80
C LEU A 61 8.32 17.58 -13.93
N GLN A 62 7.05 17.96 -14.02
CA GLN A 62 5.96 17.30 -13.26
C GLN A 62 5.87 15.81 -13.60
N LYS A 63 5.88 15.46 -14.89
CA LYS A 63 5.85 14.08 -15.38
C LYS A 63 7.05 13.27 -14.86
N TYR A 64 8.25 13.87 -14.90
CA TYR A 64 9.47 13.25 -14.40
C TYR A 64 9.39 12.99 -12.89
N LEU A 65 8.92 13.95 -12.09
CA LEU A 65 8.77 13.80 -10.64
C LEU A 65 7.79 12.68 -10.28
N ILE A 66 6.71 12.50 -11.05
CA ILE A 66 5.78 11.38 -10.88
C ILE A 66 6.47 10.03 -11.17
N GLU A 67 7.33 9.97 -12.19
CA GLU A 67 8.07 8.74 -12.49
C GLU A 67 9.08 8.38 -11.40
N CYS A 68 9.61 9.37 -10.70
CA CYS A 68 10.59 9.19 -9.63
C CYS A 68 9.99 8.73 -8.30
N LEU A 69 8.66 8.55 -8.21
CA LEU A 69 8.02 7.98 -7.02
C LEU A 69 8.40 6.51 -6.84
N ASP A 70 8.62 6.13 -5.59
CA ASP A 70 8.79 4.73 -5.22
C ASP A 70 7.45 3.96 -5.23
N ASP A 71 7.52 2.65 -5.02
CA ASP A 71 6.34 1.77 -4.93
C ASP A 71 5.39 2.13 -3.78
N SER A 72 5.82 2.90 -2.82
CA SER A 72 5.02 3.35 -1.67
C SER A 72 4.40 4.73 -1.89
N GLY A 73 4.82 5.45 -2.93
CA GLY A 73 4.39 6.82 -3.25
C GLY A 73 5.22 7.91 -2.59
N TYR A 74 6.43 7.58 -2.10
CA TYR A 74 7.36 8.54 -1.52
C TYR A 74 8.32 9.10 -2.57
N PHE A 75 8.80 10.32 -2.33
CA PHE A 75 9.80 10.98 -3.13
C PHE A 75 11.12 11.08 -2.35
N THR A 76 12.11 10.30 -2.75
CA THR A 76 13.40 10.16 -2.03
C THR A 76 14.56 10.86 -2.70
N LEU A 77 14.38 11.39 -3.93
CA LEU A 77 15.45 12.06 -4.66
C LEU A 77 15.76 13.46 -4.12
N SER A 78 17.00 13.88 -4.32
CA SER A 78 17.41 15.24 -3.98
C SER A 78 16.86 16.26 -4.99
N THR A 79 16.25 17.35 -4.50
CA THR A 79 15.78 18.47 -5.35
C THR A 79 16.92 19.07 -6.17
N LYS A 80 18.16 19.05 -5.64
CA LYS A 80 19.36 19.53 -6.32
C LYS A 80 19.72 18.70 -7.55
N GLU A 81 19.60 17.39 -7.46
CA GLU A 81 19.87 16.48 -8.58
C GLU A 81 18.88 16.70 -9.71
N VAL A 82 17.59 16.83 -9.37
CA VAL A 82 16.53 17.11 -10.33
C VAL A 82 16.72 18.48 -10.98
N ALA A 83 17.06 19.52 -10.21
CA ALA A 83 17.33 20.86 -10.72
C ALA A 83 18.52 20.87 -11.70
N GLY A 84 19.58 20.10 -11.39
CA GLY A 84 20.72 19.93 -12.29
C GLY A 84 20.34 19.24 -13.60
N TYR A 85 19.48 18.23 -13.56
CA TYR A 85 19.03 17.49 -14.75
C TYR A 85 18.19 18.36 -15.70
N PHE A 86 17.26 19.16 -15.15
CA PHE A 86 16.40 20.04 -15.94
C PHE A 86 17.00 21.42 -16.23
N HIS A 87 18.23 21.70 -15.77
CA HIS A 87 18.86 23.01 -15.86
C HIS A 87 17.98 24.15 -15.34
N THR A 88 17.27 23.89 -14.26
CA THR A 88 16.33 24.82 -13.62
C THR A 88 16.78 25.16 -12.19
N SER A 89 16.11 26.11 -11.55
CA SER A 89 16.42 26.44 -10.16
C SER A 89 15.87 25.40 -9.19
N GLU A 90 16.55 25.19 -8.05
CA GLU A 90 16.08 24.32 -6.98
C GLU A 90 14.71 24.81 -6.42
N GLU A 91 14.50 26.12 -6.42
CA GLU A 91 13.25 26.76 -6.02
C GLU A 91 12.08 26.34 -6.93
N THR A 92 12.28 26.30 -8.24
CA THR A 92 11.26 25.84 -9.19
C THR A 92 10.88 24.38 -8.95
N VAL A 93 11.87 23.51 -8.67
CA VAL A 93 11.60 22.09 -8.36
C VAL A 93 10.83 21.96 -7.05
N THR A 94 11.19 22.75 -6.03
CA THR A 94 10.49 22.72 -4.72
C THR A 94 9.05 23.19 -4.87
N ASN A 95 8.79 24.28 -5.59
CA ASN A 95 7.44 24.78 -5.86
C ASN A 95 6.61 23.75 -6.62
N CYS A 96 7.19 23.08 -7.62
CA CYS A 96 6.55 22.00 -8.35
C CYS A 96 6.20 20.81 -7.44
N LEU A 97 7.12 20.41 -6.55
CA LEU A 97 6.85 19.35 -5.58
C LEU A 97 5.73 19.74 -4.60
N ASP A 98 5.71 20.99 -4.15
CA ASP A 98 4.66 21.46 -3.23
C ASP A 98 3.28 21.46 -3.91
N GLU A 99 3.18 21.76 -5.19
CA GLU A 99 1.96 21.59 -5.98
C GLU A 99 1.58 20.11 -6.11
N LEU A 100 2.52 19.24 -6.45
CA LEU A 100 2.28 17.80 -6.59
C LEU A 100 1.87 17.15 -5.27
N LYS A 101 2.37 17.64 -4.15
CA LYS A 101 1.97 17.20 -2.82
C LYS A 101 0.50 17.49 -2.48
N LEU A 102 -0.19 18.36 -3.21
CA LEU A 102 -1.62 18.63 -3.05
C LEU A 102 -2.52 17.61 -3.78
N LEU A 103 -1.92 16.77 -4.63
CA LEU A 103 -2.66 15.74 -5.37
C LEU A 103 -3.15 14.61 -4.45
N GLU A 104 -4.17 13.89 -4.90
CA GLU A 104 -4.66 12.68 -4.26
C GLU A 104 -3.91 11.44 -4.78
N PRO A 105 -3.61 10.48 -3.92
CA PRO A 105 -3.96 10.36 -2.49
C PRO A 105 -3.08 11.23 -1.57
N VAL A 106 -3.69 11.73 -0.48
CA VAL A 106 -2.97 12.59 0.48
C VAL A 106 -1.77 11.86 1.07
N GLY A 107 -0.61 12.56 1.10
CA GLY A 107 0.64 12.00 1.59
C GLY A 107 1.59 11.50 0.51
N VAL A 108 1.17 11.49 -0.76
CA VAL A 108 2.05 11.28 -1.91
C VAL A 108 3.11 12.39 -2.00
N PHE A 109 4.27 12.08 -2.57
CA PHE A 109 5.45 12.96 -2.65
C PHE A 109 6.04 13.38 -1.30
N SER A 110 5.64 12.77 -0.19
CA SER A 110 6.34 12.98 1.08
C SER A 110 7.74 12.37 1.04
N SER A 111 8.69 12.99 1.76
CA SER A 111 10.06 12.49 1.84
C SER A 111 10.18 11.28 2.75
N ASP A 112 9.34 11.22 3.78
CA ASP A 112 9.33 10.14 4.77
C ASP A 112 7.92 9.85 5.31
N LEU A 113 7.83 8.77 6.10
CA LEU A 113 6.60 8.37 6.76
C LEU A 113 6.03 9.45 7.70
N LYS A 114 6.90 10.19 8.39
CA LYS A 114 6.46 11.24 9.33
C LYS A 114 5.75 12.36 8.60
N GLU A 115 6.33 12.84 7.50
CA GLU A 115 5.71 13.86 6.65
C GLU A 115 4.37 13.38 6.08
N CYS A 116 4.32 12.14 5.58
CA CYS A 116 3.11 11.53 5.04
C CYS A 116 1.96 11.53 6.06
N LEU A 117 2.21 11.05 7.29
CA LEU A 117 1.20 11.00 8.33
C LEU A 117 0.76 12.39 8.78
N LEU A 118 1.70 13.35 8.88
CA LEU A 118 1.38 14.73 9.24
C LEU A 118 0.47 15.40 8.21
N ARG A 119 0.73 15.20 6.92
CA ARG A 119 -0.11 15.74 5.84
C ARG A 119 -1.50 15.14 5.85
N GLN A 120 -1.62 13.84 6.11
CA GLN A 120 -2.93 13.19 6.25
C GLN A 120 -3.70 13.72 7.46
N LEU A 121 -3.03 13.99 8.58
CA LEU A 121 -3.66 14.61 9.75
C LEU A 121 -4.15 16.03 9.44
N GLU A 122 -3.38 16.82 8.70
CA GLU A 122 -3.78 18.16 8.27
C GLU A 122 -4.99 18.13 7.36
N ALA A 123 -5.03 17.18 6.41
CA ALA A 123 -6.17 16.96 5.54
C ALA A 123 -7.44 16.54 6.29
N LEU A 124 -7.29 15.79 7.39
CA LEU A 124 -8.39 15.43 8.30
C LEU A 124 -8.83 16.59 9.22
N GLY A 125 -8.17 17.74 9.13
CA GLY A 125 -8.47 18.89 9.99
C GLY A 125 -8.03 18.72 11.45
N SER A 126 -7.13 17.78 11.74
CA SER A 126 -6.61 17.57 13.08
C SER A 126 -5.43 18.49 13.35
N GLU A 127 -5.66 19.55 14.14
CA GLU A 127 -4.64 20.52 14.50
C GLU A 127 -4.02 20.28 15.90
N ASP A 128 -4.23 19.09 16.48
CA ASP A 128 -3.73 18.80 17.84
C ASP A 128 -2.19 18.77 17.86
N PRO A 129 -1.54 19.73 18.57
CA PRO A 129 -0.09 19.85 18.58
C PRO A 129 0.59 18.65 19.23
N LEU A 130 -0.06 18.02 20.23
CA LEU A 130 0.48 16.85 20.91
C LEU A 130 0.50 15.62 20.01
N LEU A 131 -0.52 15.46 19.17
CA LEU A 131 -0.57 14.40 18.19
C LEU A 131 0.51 14.58 17.11
N LYS A 132 0.68 15.82 16.61
CA LYS A 132 1.77 16.15 15.68
C LYS A 132 3.15 15.91 16.28
N GLN A 133 3.34 16.29 17.56
CA GLN A 133 4.59 16.03 18.27
C GLN A 133 4.83 14.52 18.45
N MET A 134 3.80 13.74 18.77
CA MET A 134 3.92 12.29 18.91
C MET A 134 4.40 11.63 17.62
N ILE A 135 3.92 12.07 16.46
CA ILE A 135 4.39 11.54 15.16
C ILE A 135 5.83 11.97 14.85
N LYS A 136 6.20 13.22 15.17
CA LYS A 136 7.55 13.72 14.89
C LYS A 136 8.63 13.04 15.73
N GLU A 137 8.36 12.87 17.03
CA GLU A 137 9.39 12.50 18.02
C GLU A 137 9.28 11.05 18.49
N HIS A 138 8.06 10.48 18.53
CA HIS A 138 7.77 9.20 19.16
C HIS A 138 7.22 8.13 18.22
N LEU A 139 7.44 8.26 16.91
CA LEU A 139 6.89 7.30 15.95
C LEU A 139 7.42 5.87 16.16
N GLU A 140 8.67 5.72 16.57
CA GLU A 140 9.26 4.43 16.93
C GLU A 140 8.63 3.84 18.19
N ASP A 141 8.37 4.66 19.20
CA ASP A 141 7.66 4.23 20.41
C ASP A 141 6.22 3.82 20.10
N VAL A 142 5.57 4.50 19.16
CA VAL A 142 4.24 4.13 18.63
C VAL A 142 4.29 2.74 18.00
N ALA A 143 5.28 2.47 17.14
CA ALA A 143 5.45 1.19 16.48
C ALA A 143 5.71 0.04 17.46
N HIS A 144 6.44 0.29 18.53
CA HIS A 144 6.73 -0.68 19.58
C HIS A 144 5.65 -0.77 20.67
N GLY A 145 4.63 0.10 20.62
CA GLY A 145 3.56 0.12 21.62
C GLY A 145 3.99 0.61 23.00
N ASN A 146 5.04 1.45 23.09
CA ASN A 146 5.62 1.97 24.34
C ASN A 146 4.77 3.09 24.95
N ILE A 147 3.48 2.82 25.24
CA ILE A 147 2.51 3.80 25.75
C ILE A 147 3.04 4.54 27.00
N GLY A 148 3.69 3.81 27.92
CA GLY A 148 4.21 4.38 29.15
C GLY A 148 5.36 5.37 28.94
N HIS A 149 6.18 5.19 27.92
CA HIS A 149 7.26 6.11 27.55
C HIS A 149 6.66 7.39 26.95
N ILE A 150 5.76 7.26 25.99
CA ILE A 150 5.06 8.37 25.33
C ILE A 150 4.29 9.22 26.37
N SER A 151 3.54 8.57 27.27
CA SER A 151 2.77 9.24 28.33
C SER A 151 3.65 10.11 29.24
N ARG A 152 4.83 9.60 29.63
CA ARG A 152 5.78 10.34 30.47
C ARG A 152 6.46 11.47 29.70
N SER A 153 6.85 11.25 28.48
CA SER A 153 7.52 12.24 27.63
C SER A 153 6.61 13.43 27.33
N LEU A 154 5.40 13.15 26.86
CA LEU A 154 4.42 14.17 26.49
C LEU A 154 3.61 14.70 27.68
N LYS A 155 3.79 14.15 28.90
CA LYS A 155 3.07 14.49 30.12
C LYS A 155 1.55 14.42 29.99
N ILE A 156 1.06 13.43 29.27
CA ILE A 156 -0.37 13.18 29.03
C ILE A 156 -0.78 11.83 29.60
N PRO A 157 -2.06 11.66 30.00
CA PRO A 157 -2.55 10.38 30.52
C PRO A 157 -2.52 9.29 29.44
N THR A 158 -2.28 8.05 29.87
CA THR A 158 -2.22 6.88 28.97
C THR A 158 -3.52 6.66 28.19
N SER A 159 -4.66 7.09 28.72
CA SER A 159 -5.95 7.06 28.02
C SER A 159 -5.95 7.95 26.76
N GLN A 160 -5.29 9.11 26.84
CA GLN A 160 -5.17 10.02 25.70
C GLN A 160 -4.17 9.49 24.67
N VAL A 161 -3.05 8.90 25.11
CA VAL A 161 -2.09 8.23 24.22
C VAL A 161 -2.80 7.15 23.40
N ARG A 162 -3.67 6.33 24.05
CA ARG A 162 -4.44 5.29 23.32
C ARG A 162 -5.38 5.88 22.27
N LYS A 163 -6.02 7.02 22.54
CA LYS A 163 -6.85 7.70 21.52
C LYS A 163 -6.01 8.15 20.32
N TYR A 164 -4.84 8.73 20.57
CA TYR A 164 -3.92 9.13 19.51
C TYR A 164 -3.41 7.94 18.70
N LEU A 165 -3.09 6.82 19.37
CA LEU A 165 -2.71 5.59 18.66
C LEU A 165 -3.82 5.08 17.73
N LEU A 166 -5.08 5.15 18.18
CA LEU A 166 -6.22 4.78 17.32
C LEU A 166 -6.33 5.72 16.12
N MET A 167 -6.17 7.04 16.31
CA MET A 167 -6.19 8.01 15.22
C MET A 167 -5.05 7.75 14.22
N ILE A 168 -3.83 7.54 14.70
CA ILE A 168 -2.68 7.21 13.84
C ILE A 168 -2.94 5.89 13.09
N GLY A 169 -3.57 4.91 13.73
CA GLY A 169 -3.93 3.64 13.11
C GLY A 169 -4.96 3.74 11.98
N THR A 170 -5.71 4.86 11.87
CA THR A 170 -6.61 5.13 10.75
C THR A 170 -5.90 5.76 9.55
N LEU A 171 -4.67 6.24 9.73
CA LEU A 171 -3.89 6.83 8.66
C LEU A 171 -3.25 5.76 7.78
N ASN A 172 -3.01 6.10 6.54
CA ASN A 172 -2.40 5.18 5.58
C ASN A 172 -0.88 5.45 5.45
N PRO A 173 -0.03 4.55 5.97
CA PRO A 173 1.42 4.73 5.87
C PRO A 173 1.97 4.57 4.44
N ARG A 174 1.17 4.05 3.51
CA ARG A 174 1.54 3.88 2.10
C ARG A 174 0.47 4.48 1.21
N PRO A 175 0.62 5.71 0.73
CA PRO A 175 -0.39 6.36 -0.12
C PRO A 175 -0.66 5.60 -1.43
N SER A 176 0.26 4.76 -1.89
CA SER A 176 0.04 3.88 -3.04
C SER A 176 -0.91 2.71 -2.78
N THR A 177 -1.33 2.47 -1.52
CA THR A 177 -2.24 1.37 -1.19
C THR A 177 -3.58 1.53 -1.91
N GLY A 178 -3.99 0.53 -2.66
CA GLY A 178 -5.20 0.56 -3.51
C GLY A 178 -4.91 0.83 -4.99
N PHE A 179 -3.68 1.23 -5.32
CA PHE A 179 -3.19 1.34 -6.69
C PHE A 179 -2.29 0.15 -7.01
N GLY A 180 -2.28 -0.26 -8.29
CA GLY A 180 -1.39 -1.32 -8.73
C GLY A 180 -1.69 -2.66 -8.04
N ILE A 181 -2.85 -3.25 -8.30
CA ILE A 181 -3.05 -4.66 -7.95
C ILE A 181 -2.02 -5.42 -8.79
N LYS A 182 -0.93 -5.85 -8.17
CA LYS A 182 -0.04 -6.83 -8.80
C LYS A 182 -0.96 -7.95 -9.26
N LYS A 183 -1.05 -8.16 -10.58
CA LYS A 183 -1.72 -9.34 -11.12
C LYS A 183 -1.13 -10.50 -10.34
N THR A 184 -1.94 -11.11 -9.48
CA THR A 184 -1.54 -12.34 -8.83
C THR A 184 -1.35 -13.31 -9.97
N GLU A 185 -0.11 -13.63 -10.33
CA GLU A 185 0.16 -14.68 -11.30
C GLU A 185 -0.36 -15.97 -10.67
N TYR A 186 -1.54 -16.37 -11.08
CA TYR A 186 -2.07 -17.67 -10.70
C TYR A 186 -1.15 -18.72 -11.32
N ILE A 187 -0.43 -19.42 -10.47
CA ILE A 187 0.31 -20.60 -10.89
C ILE A 187 -0.74 -21.63 -11.28
N VAL A 188 -0.97 -21.78 -12.58
CA VAL A 188 -1.82 -22.86 -13.09
C VAL A 188 -1.01 -24.15 -12.88
N PRO A 189 -1.48 -25.11 -12.06
CA PRO A 189 -0.76 -26.34 -11.85
C PRO A 189 -0.68 -27.14 -13.16
N ASP A 190 0.49 -27.61 -13.51
CA ASP A 190 0.69 -28.44 -14.72
C ASP A 190 0.00 -29.80 -14.60
N ILE A 191 -0.21 -30.27 -13.37
CA ILE A 191 -0.81 -31.58 -13.08
C ILE A 191 -1.78 -31.41 -11.90
N ILE A 192 -3.02 -31.88 -12.07
CA ILE A 192 -4.03 -31.96 -11.01
C ILE A 192 -4.29 -33.42 -10.73
N ILE A 193 -4.10 -33.85 -9.49
CA ILE A 193 -4.39 -35.21 -9.04
C ILE A 193 -5.68 -35.18 -8.22
N LYS A 194 -6.73 -35.85 -8.69
CA LYS A 194 -7.99 -36.03 -7.96
C LYS A 194 -8.08 -37.47 -7.46
N LYS A 195 -8.64 -37.64 -6.28
CA LYS A 195 -8.98 -38.95 -5.72
C LYS A 195 -10.50 -39.04 -5.63
N GLU A 196 -11.09 -39.82 -6.53
CA GLU A 196 -12.49 -40.23 -6.41
C GLU A 196 -12.53 -41.70 -5.93
N GLU A 197 -12.98 -42.63 -6.70
CA GLU A 197 -12.84 -44.07 -6.39
C GLU A 197 -11.43 -44.56 -6.71
N ASP A 198 -10.82 -44.04 -7.78
CA ASP A 198 -9.43 -44.24 -8.18
C ASP A 198 -8.69 -42.89 -8.32
N TRP A 199 -7.35 -42.96 -8.41
CA TRP A 199 -6.50 -41.77 -8.61
C TRP A 199 -6.58 -41.34 -10.09
N GLU A 200 -7.17 -40.17 -10.33
CA GLU A 200 -7.21 -39.55 -11.64
C GLU A 200 -6.15 -38.44 -11.75
N ILE A 201 -5.32 -38.52 -12.79
CA ILE A 201 -4.29 -37.54 -13.08
C ILE A 201 -4.72 -36.75 -14.31
N GLN A 202 -5.02 -35.47 -14.12
CA GLN A 202 -5.39 -34.55 -15.20
C GLN A 202 -4.22 -33.62 -15.48
N ARG A 203 -3.73 -33.59 -16.72
CA ARG A 203 -2.67 -32.69 -17.17
C ARG A 203 -3.31 -31.43 -17.76
N SER A 204 -2.80 -30.24 -17.39
CA SER A 204 -3.21 -29.01 -18.01
C SER A 204 -2.69 -28.93 -19.46
N GLU A 205 -3.56 -28.99 -20.44
CA GLU A 205 -3.21 -28.94 -21.87
C GLU A 205 -2.92 -27.52 -22.39
N GLU A 206 -2.96 -26.49 -21.55
CA GLU A 206 -2.97 -25.09 -21.94
C GLU A 206 -1.60 -24.46 -22.20
N ARG A 207 -0.52 -25.25 -22.32
CA ARG A 207 0.80 -24.71 -22.68
C ARG A 207 1.34 -25.29 -23.96
N ARG A 208 0.73 -24.89 -25.10
CA ARG A 208 1.40 -24.91 -26.42
C ARG A 208 0.77 -23.87 -27.34
N VAL A 209 1.21 -22.61 -27.21
CA VAL A 209 1.32 -21.69 -28.35
C VAL A 209 2.61 -20.93 -28.18
#